data_ac9cd4210f1de5d194ea64ba42c6bde6
#
_entry.id   ac9cd4210f1de5d194ea64ba42c6bde6
#
_cell.length_a   1.000
_cell.length_b   1.000
_cell.length_c   1.000
_cell.angle_alpha   90.00
_cell.angle_beta   90.00
_cell.angle_gamma   90.00
#
_symmetry.space_group_name_H-M   'P 1'
#
loop_
_entity.id
_entity.type
_entity.pdbx_description
1 polymer ?
#
loop_
_entity_poly.entity_id
_entity_poly.type
_entity_poly.pdbx_seq_one_letter_code
_entity_poly.pdbx_strand_id
1 'polypeptide(L)'
;MENSENVNYMILGKYFIYSIIAYEDFEKKQKNIEDFTIYIKDENNEIELTFHPNLAKGENPMLGGKTSLGRTVVYLISKKDKKIIKINYQK
;
A
#
# COMPACT_ATOMS: atom_id res chain seq x y z
N MET A 1 -13.29 -26.98 9.58
CA MET A 1 -12.61 -26.80 9.53
C MET A 1 -11.91 -26.40 9.73
N GLU A 2 -11.83 -26.11 9.44
CA GLU A 2 -11.11 -25.81 9.40
C GLU A 2 -10.44 -25.23 9.35
N ASN A 3 -10.23 -24.99 9.15
CA ASN A 3 -9.60 -24.57 9.00
C ASN A 3 -8.97 -23.90 9.10
N SER A 4 -9.86 -23.45 9.05
CA SER A 4 -9.12 -22.57 8.85
C SER A 4 -7.88 -22.63 9.22
N GLU A 5 -7.46 -22.76 8.97
CA GLU A 5 -6.26 -22.89 9.11
C GLU A 5 -5.49 -21.75 9.42
N ASN A 6 -4.36 -21.89 10.03
CA ASN A 6 -3.49 -20.81 10.30
C ASN A 6 -2.76 -20.41 9.03
N VAL A 7 -2.84 -19.17 8.67
CA VAL A 7 -2.12 -18.62 7.53
C VAL A 7 -1.12 -17.64 8.08
N ASN A 8 0.14 -17.84 7.72
CA ASN A 8 1.22 -16.99 8.23
C ASN A 8 1.63 -15.97 7.18
N TYR A 9 1.69 -14.72 7.61
CA TYR A 9 2.16 -13.64 6.77
C TYR A 9 3.38 -13.04 7.43
N MET A 10 4.26 -12.44 6.63
CA MET A 10 5.42 -11.81 7.20
C MET A 10 5.78 -10.57 6.42
N ILE A 11 6.42 -9.63 7.08
CA ILE A 11 6.97 -8.45 6.44
C ILE A 11 8.34 -8.21 7.07
N LEU A 12 9.32 -7.93 6.23
CA LEU A 12 10.65 -7.65 6.73
C LEU A 12 10.64 -6.31 7.44
N GLY A 13 11.30 -6.26 8.60
CA GLY A 13 11.30 -5.04 9.40
C GLY A 13 11.79 -3.83 8.64
N LYS A 14 12.78 -4.01 7.76
CA LYS A 14 13.30 -2.89 6.99
C LYS A 14 12.23 -2.28 6.08
N TYR A 15 11.30 -3.09 5.59
CA TYR A 15 10.24 -2.55 4.75
C TYR A 15 9.10 -2.00 5.58
N PHE A 16 8.91 -2.56 6.76
CA PHE A 16 7.87 -2.08 7.66
C PHE A 16 8.07 -0.61 8.02
N ILE A 17 9.32 -0.20 8.22
CA ILE A 17 9.63 1.18 8.53
C ILE A 17 9.14 2.12 7.43
N TYR A 18 9.39 1.75 6.17
CA TYR A 18 8.93 2.58 5.06
C TYR A 18 7.41 2.58 4.96
N SER A 19 6.79 1.44 5.31
CA SER A 19 5.33 1.37 5.30
C SER A 19 4.73 2.32 6.32
N ILE A 20 5.36 2.47 7.48
CA ILE A 20 4.89 3.40 8.50
C ILE A 20 4.98 4.83 7.99
N ILE A 21 6.10 5.17 7.35
CA ILE A 21 6.30 6.52 6.82
C ILE A 21 5.20 6.86 5.82
N ALA A 22 4.91 5.93 4.90
CA ALA A 22 3.88 6.16 3.91
C ALA A 22 2.50 6.21 4.56
N TYR A 23 2.27 5.35 5.54
CA TYR A 23 0.97 5.27 6.20
C TYR A 23 0.61 6.55 6.93
N GLU A 24 1.59 7.24 7.50
CA GLU A 24 1.32 8.49 8.19
C GLU A 24 0.68 9.53 7.27
N ASP A 25 1.06 9.52 6.00
CA ASP A 25 0.41 10.38 5.02
C ASP A 25 -0.92 9.79 4.57
N PHE A 26 -0.90 8.47 4.32
CA PHE A 26 -2.05 7.77 3.79
C PHE A 26 -3.27 7.92 4.70
N GLU A 27 -3.09 7.77 6.01
CA GLU A 27 -4.22 7.80 6.93
C GLU A 27 -4.92 9.16 6.96
N LYS A 28 -4.23 10.20 6.53
CA LYS A 28 -4.82 11.53 6.49
C LYS A 28 -5.69 11.74 5.28
N LYS A 29 -5.52 10.93 4.24
CA LYS A 29 -6.15 11.17 2.96
C LYS A 29 -7.08 10.06 2.49
N GLN A 30 -6.88 8.85 2.99
CA GLN A 30 -7.70 7.71 2.62
C GLN A 30 -8.44 7.23 3.85
N LYS A 31 -9.37 6.31 3.62
CA LYS A 31 -10.22 5.91 4.72
C LYS A 31 -9.65 4.81 5.57
N ASN A 32 -9.54 3.62 5.00
CA ASN A 32 -9.27 2.44 5.81
C ASN A 32 -8.21 1.59 5.17
N ILE A 33 -7.06 1.48 5.84
CA ILE A 33 -5.95 0.71 5.29
C ILE A 33 -6.33 -0.76 5.11
N GLU A 34 -7.30 -1.25 5.87
CA GLU A 34 -7.72 -2.64 5.74
C GLU A 34 -8.32 -2.93 4.38
N ASP A 35 -8.76 -1.91 3.67
CA ASP A 35 -9.33 -2.06 2.35
C ASP A 35 -8.29 -2.01 1.25
N PHE A 36 -7.03 -1.98 1.61
CA PHE A 36 -5.94 -1.83 0.65
C PHE A 36 -4.92 -2.95 0.75
N THR A 37 -4.26 -3.21 -0.36
CA THR A 37 -3.12 -4.11 -0.41
C THR A 37 -1.90 -3.26 -0.69
N ILE A 38 -0.80 -3.55 0.00
CA ILE A 38 0.42 -2.77 -0.12
C ILE A 38 1.45 -3.59 -0.88
N TYR A 39 1.96 -3.01 -1.98
CA TYR A 39 3.02 -3.62 -2.76
C TYR A 39 4.30 -2.84 -2.51
N ILE A 40 5.40 -3.54 -2.33
CA ILE A 40 6.68 -2.93 -2.02
C ILE A 40 7.68 -3.28 -3.11
N LYS A 41 8.31 -2.26 -3.66
CA LYS A 41 9.34 -2.45 -4.68
C LYS A 41 10.62 -1.82 -4.17
N ASP A 42 11.64 -2.64 -4.03
CA ASP A 42 12.93 -2.21 -3.50
C ASP A 42 13.83 -1.82 -4.66
N GLU A 43 14.12 -0.53 -4.77
CA GLU A 43 14.99 -0.03 -5.81
C GLU A 43 16.30 0.46 -5.19
N ASN A 44 17.25 0.85 -6.03
CA ASN A 44 18.58 1.15 -5.52
C ASN A 44 18.60 2.22 -4.43
N ASN A 45 17.99 3.35 -4.73
CA ASN A 45 18.06 4.51 -3.82
C ASN A 45 16.76 4.82 -3.15
N GLU A 46 15.71 4.07 -3.45
CA GLU A 46 14.39 4.40 -2.94
C GLU A 46 13.52 3.16 -2.82
N ILE A 47 12.52 3.27 -1.98
CA ILE A 47 11.50 2.23 -1.84
C ILE A 47 10.23 2.79 -2.42
N GLU A 48 9.59 2.01 -3.28
CA GLU A 48 8.30 2.39 -3.84
C GLU A 48 7.23 1.57 -3.15
N LEU A 49 6.25 2.25 -2.57
CA LEU A 49 5.13 1.60 -1.90
C LEU A 49 3.86 1.96 -2.64
N THR A 50 3.14 0.95 -3.11
CA THR A 50 1.88 1.14 -3.79
C THR A 50 0.75 0.63 -2.91
N PHE A 51 -0.14 1.54 -2.53
CA PHE A 51 -1.34 1.21 -1.76
C PHE A 51 -2.47 1.07 -2.77
N HIS A 52 -2.87 -0.17 -3.02
CA HIS A 52 -3.87 -0.45 -4.05
C HIS A 52 -5.18 -0.89 -3.38
N PRO A 53 -6.30 -0.21 -3.70
CA PRO A 53 -7.57 -0.58 -3.07
C PRO A 53 -8.04 -1.94 -3.54
N ASN A 54 -8.53 -2.73 -2.60
CA ASN A 54 -9.09 -4.03 -2.91
C ASN A 54 -10.45 -3.85 -3.58
N LEU A 55 -10.90 -4.89 -4.24
CA LEU A 55 -12.25 -4.88 -4.80
C LEU A 55 -13.24 -5.13 -3.68
N ALA A 56 -14.31 -4.38 -3.66
CA ALA A 56 -15.39 -4.65 -2.74
C ALA A 56 -16.08 -5.95 -3.17
N LYS A 57 -16.76 -6.57 -2.23
CA LYS A 57 -17.46 -7.81 -2.54
C LYS A 57 -18.43 -7.59 -3.69
N GLY A 58 -18.28 -8.39 -4.73
CA GLY A 58 -19.16 -8.31 -5.89
C GLY A 58 -18.76 -7.25 -6.90
N GLU A 59 -17.71 -6.50 -6.63
CA GLU A 59 -17.26 -5.46 -7.53
C GLU A 59 -16.39 -6.05 -8.63
N ASN A 60 -16.58 -5.56 -9.86
CA ASN A 60 -15.74 -5.96 -10.97
C ASN A 60 -14.54 -5.03 -11.10
N PRO A 61 -13.39 -5.54 -11.57
CA PRO A 61 -12.24 -4.69 -11.79
C PRO A 61 -12.57 -3.56 -12.77
N MET A 62 -12.01 -2.37 -12.50
CA MET A 62 -12.19 -1.22 -13.35
C MET A 62 -10.85 -0.81 -13.92
N LEU A 63 -10.88 -0.11 -15.03
CA LEU A 63 -9.66 0.45 -15.59
C LEU A 63 -9.16 1.56 -14.67
N GLY A 64 -7.84 1.68 -14.62
CA GLY A 64 -7.22 2.65 -13.75
C GLY A 64 -6.98 2.08 -12.38
N GLY A 65 -6.56 2.91 -11.45
CA GLY A 65 -6.16 2.47 -10.12
C GLY A 65 -7.21 2.76 -9.07
N LYS A 66 -8.47 2.57 -9.39
CA LYS A 66 -9.54 2.96 -8.49
C LYS A 66 -10.59 1.87 -8.36
N THR A 67 -11.09 1.66 -7.15
CA THR A 67 -12.24 0.82 -6.87
C THR A 67 -13.18 1.61 -6.00
N SER A 68 -14.32 0.99 -5.64
CA SER A 68 -15.26 1.66 -4.74
C SER A 68 -14.66 1.90 -3.35
N LEU A 69 -13.59 1.18 -3.01
CA LEU A 69 -12.95 1.32 -1.70
C LEU A 69 -11.88 2.41 -1.68
N GLY A 70 -11.51 2.93 -2.84
CA GLY A 70 -10.53 3.99 -2.86
C GLY A 70 -9.76 4.07 -4.15
N ARG A 71 -8.61 4.72 -4.07
CA ARG A 71 -7.75 5.02 -5.21
C ARG A 71 -6.33 4.56 -4.92
N THR A 72 -5.65 4.06 -5.94
CA THR A 72 -4.26 3.67 -5.80
C THR A 72 -3.41 4.91 -5.56
N VAL A 73 -2.50 4.81 -4.62
CA VAL A 73 -1.52 5.85 -4.38
C VAL A 73 -0.13 5.21 -4.30
N VAL A 74 0.83 5.86 -4.92
CA VAL A 74 2.21 5.38 -4.96
C VAL A 74 3.09 6.35 -4.20
N TYR A 75 3.87 5.83 -3.28
CA TYR A 75 4.82 6.62 -2.50
C TYR A 75 6.24 6.22 -2.88
N LEU A 76 7.07 7.21 -3.16
CA LEU A 76 8.49 6.99 -3.30
C LEU A 76 9.18 7.56 -2.08
N ILE A 77 9.99 6.74 -1.42
CA ILE A 77 10.65 7.13 -0.18
C ILE A 77 12.15 6.95 -0.34
N SER A 78 12.89 7.99 -0.02
CA SER A 78 14.35 7.95 -0.08
C SER A 78 14.90 7.01 0.98
N LYS A 79 15.79 6.11 0.56
CA LYS A 79 16.44 5.22 1.52
C LYS A 79 17.41 5.99 2.41
N LYS A 80 18.06 6.99 1.84
CA LYS A 80 19.06 7.76 2.56
C LYS A 80 18.43 8.60 3.66
N ASP A 81 17.36 9.30 3.32
CA ASP A 81 16.76 10.25 4.26
C ASP A 81 15.54 9.69 4.95
N LYS A 82 15.01 8.58 4.47
CA LYS A 82 13.76 7.99 4.96
C LYS A 82 12.63 9.00 4.95
N LYS A 83 12.55 9.73 3.84
CA LYS A 83 11.51 10.74 3.64
C LYS A 83 10.80 10.49 2.33
N ILE A 84 9.52 10.85 2.30
CA ILE A 84 8.73 10.74 1.07
C ILE A 84 9.27 11.75 0.06
N ILE A 85 9.63 11.23 -1.13
CA ILE A 85 10.12 12.05 -2.23
C ILE A 85 8.97 12.47 -3.12
N LYS A 86 8.04 11.55 -3.34
CA LYS A 86 6.99 11.78 -4.31
C LYS A 86 5.76 10.98 -3.93
N ILE A 87 4.60 11.56 -4.15
CA ILE A 87 3.31 10.91 -3.95
C ILE A 87 2.53 11.04 -5.25
N ASN A 88 2.03 9.91 -5.75
CA ASN A 88 1.34 9.89 -7.02
C ASN A 88 0.01 9.16 -6.89
N TYR A 89 -1.08 9.89 -7.09
CA TYR A 89 -2.41 9.29 -7.03
C TYR A 89 -2.83 8.87 -8.43
N GLN A 90 -3.26 7.63 -8.54
CA GLN A 90 -3.76 7.11 -9.82
C GLN A 90 -5.20 7.57 -10.01
N LYS A 91 -5.56 7.75 -11.25
CA LYS A 91 -6.94 8.17 -11.56
C LYS A 91 -7.88 7.01 -11.82
#